data_a153eb152b4fc71e221fdd882b400891
#
_entry.id   a153eb152b4fc71e221fdd882b400891
#
_cell.length_a   1.000
_cell.length_b   1.000
_cell.length_c   1.000
_cell.angle_alpha   90.00
_cell.angle_beta   90.00
_cell.angle_gamma   90.00
#
_symmetry.space_group_name_H-M   'P 1'
#
loop_
_entity.id
_entity.type
_entity.pdbx_description
1 polymer ?
#
loop_
_entity_poly.entity_id
_entity_poly.type
_entity_poly.pdbx_seq_one_letter_code
_entity_poly.pdbx_strand_id
1 'polypeptide(L)'
;MRFTRRGLLVAASLLPCPALRAQPSTPARDPIRLALIEGLSGPFANAGEAVFRNLLWATERINQRGGVQLPDGARPLALVRFDSKGNTEEALSLLKGAMDQRMAFVLQGNSSATAAALIDALDKHNAREPQRRALLLNYSAVDPALTNERCSPWHFRFDAHADMRLAALTDALRDDRSVRKLYLFGQDYSFGQQVAKKARDMVIAKRPDVEIVGDELHPLGRVRDFTPYAAKIVASGAQAVLTGNWGNDLTLLVRALRDVGSSARLYTF
;
A
#
# COMPACT_ATOMS: atom_id res chain seq x y z
N MET A 1 -42.96 -40.03 75.77
CA MET A 1 -41.79 -39.19 75.50
C MET A 1 -42.12 -38.24 74.37
N ARG A 2 -42.22 -36.94 74.66
CA ARG A 2 -42.63 -35.90 73.75
C ARG A 2 -41.34 -35.20 73.20
N PHE A 3 -41.09 -35.25 71.89
CA PHE A 3 -40.05 -34.46 71.30
C PHE A 3 -40.64 -33.18 70.72
N THR A 4 -40.16 -32.05 71.22
CA THR A 4 -40.48 -30.69 70.75
C THR A 4 -39.62 -30.30 69.58
N ARG A 5 -40.26 -29.91 68.45
CA ARG A 5 -39.60 -29.31 67.31
C ARG A 5 -39.24 -27.86 67.63
N ARG A 6 -37.94 -27.53 67.63
CA ARG A 6 -37.43 -26.17 67.59
C ARG A 6 -37.30 -25.73 66.14
N GLY A 7 -38.08 -24.72 65.78
CA GLY A 7 -37.93 -24.08 64.46
C GLY A 7 -36.72 -23.16 64.39
N LEU A 8 -35.88 -23.34 63.44
CA LEU A 8 -34.78 -22.44 63.08
C LEU A 8 -35.34 -21.36 62.12
N LEU A 9 -35.39 -20.12 62.55
CA LEU A 9 -35.64 -18.95 61.71
C LEU A 9 -34.30 -18.56 61.05
N VAL A 10 -34.19 -18.76 59.77
CA VAL A 10 -33.08 -18.25 58.96
C VAL A 10 -33.44 -16.83 58.52
N ALA A 11 -32.77 -15.85 59.12
CA ALA A 11 -32.83 -14.47 58.66
C ALA A 11 -32.01 -14.30 57.39
N ALA A 12 -32.69 -14.14 56.25
CA ALA A 12 -32.05 -13.80 54.97
C ALA A 12 -31.69 -12.30 55.01
N SER A 13 -30.41 -11.98 55.17
CA SER A 13 -29.87 -10.65 55.02
C SER A 13 -29.83 -10.28 53.54
N LEU A 14 -30.70 -9.39 53.12
CA LEU A 14 -30.67 -8.71 51.81
C LEU A 14 -29.48 -7.74 51.80
N LEU A 15 -28.35 -8.17 51.19
CA LEU A 15 -27.26 -7.28 50.84
C LEU A 15 -27.71 -6.38 49.71
N PRO A 16 -27.58 -5.04 49.80
CA PRO A 16 -27.87 -4.15 48.69
C PRO A 16 -26.86 -4.40 47.55
N CYS A 17 -27.34 -4.89 46.43
CA CYS A 17 -26.56 -4.99 45.19
C CYS A 17 -26.19 -3.56 44.78
N PRO A 18 -24.89 -3.22 44.61
CA PRO A 18 -24.53 -1.91 44.09
C PRO A 18 -25.09 -1.81 42.67
N ALA A 19 -26.02 -0.89 42.45
CA ALA A 19 -26.53 -0.58 41.13
C ALA A 19 -25.34 -0.21 40.25
N LEU A 20 -25.01 -1.07 39.26
CA LEU A 20 -24.12 -0.70 38.17
C LEU A 20 -24.72 0.54 37.49
N ARG A 21 -24.19 1.72 37.85
CA ARG A 21 -24.48 2.92 37.09
C ARG A 21 -23.93 2.69 35.68
N ALA A 22 -24.81 2.47 34.72
CA ALA A 22 -24.46 2.57 33.31
C ALA A 22 -23.83 3.97 33.12
N GLN A 23 -22.52 4.00 32.85
CA GLN A 23 -21.90 5.26 32.47
C GLN A 23 -22.64 5.74 31.21
N PRO A 24 -23.04 7.03 31.14
CA PRO A 24 -23.66 7.56 29.97
C PRO A 24 -22.65 7.36 28.82
N SER A 25 -23.01 6.50 27.86
CA SER A 25 -22.25 6.36 26.63
C SER A 25 -22.33 7.72 25.94
N THR A 26 -21.22 8.45 25.93
CA THR A 26 -21.08 9.65 25.08
C THR A 26 -21.50 9.25 23.67
N PRO A 27 -22.43 9.95 23.00
CA PRO A 27 -22.86 9.58 21.67
C PRO A 27 -21.64 9.47 20.80
N ALA A 28 -21.48 8.31 20.14
CA ALA A 28 -20.35 8.08 19.23
C ALA A 28 -20.39 9.16 18.16
N ARG A 29 -19.34 9.99 18.10
CA ARG A 29 -19.23 11.03 17.07
C ARG A 29 -19.06 10.38 15.70
N ASP A 30 -19.50 11.08 14.65
CA ASP A 30 -19.33 10.63 13.27
C ASP A 30 -17.86 10.28 12.98
N PRO A 31 -17.59 9.13 12.38
CA PRO A 31 -16.23 8.70 12.10
C PRO A 31 -15.52 9.63 11.11
N ILE A 32 -14.20 9.74 11.24
CA ILE A 32 -13.34 10.28 10.19
C ILE A 32 -13.27 9.21 9.09
N ARG A 33 -13.84 9.51 7.93
CA ARG A 33 -13.93 8.58 6.81
C ARG A 33 -12.67 8.69 5.94
N LEU A 34 -12.04 7.54 5.67
CA LEU A 34 -10.85 7.38 4.83
C LEU A 34 -11.27 6.67 3.55
N ALA A 35 -11.19 7.33 2.40
CA ALA A 35 -11.53 6.75 1.10
C ALA A 35 -10.33 5.98 0.54
N LEU A 36 -10.31 4.66 0.65
CA LEU A 36 -9.30 3.82 -0.02
C LEU A 36 -9.72 3.58 -1.47
N ILE A 37 -9.07 4.26 -2.41
CA ILE A 37 -9.27 4.10 -3.85
C ILE A 37 -8.14 3.22 -4.39
N GLU A 38 -8.42 1.92 -4.59
CA GLU A 38 -7.37 0.96 -4.96
C GLU A 38 -7.89 -0.14 -5.89
N GLY A 39 -6.99 -0.83 -6.57
CA GLY A 39 -7.34 -2.01 -7.36
C GLY A 39 -7.61 -3.20 -6.44
N LEU A 40 -8.83 -3.31 -5.93
CA LEU A 40 -9.25 -4.38 -5.02
C LEU A 40 -9.75 -5.62 -5.78
N SER A 41 -9.93 -5.50 -7.09
CA SER A 41 -10.23 -6.60 -8.01
C SER A 41 -9.35 -6.50 -9.27
N GLY A 42 -9.42 -7.50 -10.15
CA GLY A 42 -8.65 -7.53 -11.39
C GLY A 42 -7.17 -7.87 -11.20
N PRO A 43 -6.28 -7.39 -12.10
CA PRO A 43 -4.87 -7.83 -12.15
C PRO A 43 -4.05 -7.49 -10.89
N PHE A 44 -4.49 -6.51 -10.11
CA PHE A 44 -3.78 -6.01 -8.94
C PHE A 44 -4.45 -6.38 -7.60
N ALA A 45 -5.48 -7.22 -7.64
CA ALA A 45 -6.28 -7.58 -6.46
C ALA A 45 -5.45 -8.13 -5.29
N ASN A 46 -4.39 -8.90 -5.57
CA ASN A 46 -3.52 -9.44 -4.53
C ASN A 46 -2.82 -8.34 -3.72
N ALA A 47 -2.32 -7.29 -4.39
CA ALA A 47 -1.70 -6.15 -3.74
C ALA A 47 -2.75 -5.27 -3.04
N GLY A 48 -3.87 -4.99 -3.72
CA GLY A 48 -4.96 -4.18 -3.18
C GLY A 48 -5.58 -4.77 -1.92
N GLU A 49 -5.88 -6.05 -1.91
CA GLU A 49 -6.43 -6.74 -0.73
C GLU A 49 -5.41 -6.83 0.43
N ALA A 50 -4.12 -7.02 0.14
CA ALA A 50 -3.08 -7.00 1.16
C ALA A 50 -3.02 -5.62 1.85
N VAL A 51 -3.02 -4.55 1.07
CA VAL A 51 -3.06 -3.17 1.57
C VAL A 51 -4.33 -2.91 2.37
N PHE A 52 -5.50 -3.28 1.84
CA PHE A 52 -6.76 -3.11 2.55
C PHE A 52 -6.73 -3.74 3.95
N ARG A 53 -6.25 -4.98 4.07
CA ARG A 53 -6.15 -5.68 5.36
C ARG A 53 -5.22 -4.96 6.34
N ASN A 54 -4.08 -4.46 5.86
CA ASN A 54 -3.13 -3.72 6.70
C ASN A 54 -3.73 -2.39 7.19
N LEU A 55 -4.39 -1.63 6.30
CA LEU A 55 -5.04 -0.37 6.65
C LEU A 55 -6.25 -0.58 7.57
N LEU A 56 -7.02 -1.65 7.35
CA LEU A 56 -8.13 -2.03 8.24
C LEU A 56 -7.60 -2.34 9.64
N TRP A 57 -6.58 -3.19 9.75
CA TRP A 57 -5.94 -3.50 11.02
C TRP A 57 -5.43 -2.25 11.74
N ALA A 58 -4.75 -1.34 11.03
CA ALA A 58 -4.26 -0.09 11.60
C ALA A 58 -5.43 0.80 12.09
N THR A 59 -6.50 0.89 11.30
CA THR A 59 -7.72 1.63 11.64
C THR A 59 -8.37 1.07 12.92
N GLU A 60 -8.53 -0.25 13.00
CA GLU A 60 -9.08 -0.92 14.18
C GLU A 60 -8.21 -0.72 15.42
N ARG A 61 -6.87 -0.79 15.28
CA ARG A 61 -5.94 -0.53 16.38
C ARG A 61 -6.02 0.88 16.92
N ILE A 62 -6.20 1.89 16.04
CA ILE A 62 -6.42 3.28 16.46
C ILE A 62 -7.75 3.40 17.20
N ASN A 63 -8.81 2.80 16.67
CA ASN A 63 -10.14 2.84 17.28
C ASN A 63 -10.17 2.17 18.65
N GLN A 64 -9.50 1.02 18.82
CA GLN A 64 -9.36 0.33 20.12
C GLN A 64 -8.64 1.17 21.18
N ARG A 65 -7.79 2.13 20.77
CA ARG A 65 -7.10 3.07 21.64
C ARG A 65 -7.91 4.35 21.92
N GLY A 66 -9.17 4.37 21.53
CA GLY A 66 -10.08 5.51 21.72
C GLY A 66 -10.19 6.44 20.51
N GLY A 67 -9.69 6.05 19.34
CA GLY A 67 -9.78 6.83 18.11
C GLY A 67 -8.77 7.98 18.03
N VAL A 68 -8.99 8.88 17.08
CA VAL A 68 -8.18 10.09 16.87
C VAL A 68 -8.60 11.16 17.88
N GLN A 69 -7.65 11.63 18.68
CA GLN A 69 -7.88 12.68 19.66
C GLN A 69 -7.88 14.05 18.97
N LEU A 70 -9.00 14.75 19.02
CA LEU A 70 -9.19 16.09 18.46
C LEU A 70 -9.53 17.09 19.56
N PRO A 71 -9.33 18.40 19.37
CA PRO A 71 -9.67 19.41 20.39
C PRO A 71 -11.12 19.35 20.88
N ASP A 72 -12.02 18.92 19.98
CA ASP A 72 -13.45 18.78 20.24
C ASP A 72 -13.87 17.38 20.73
N GLY A 73 -12.89 16.46 20.90
CA GLY A 73 -13.05 15.10 21.41
C GLY A 73 -12.64 14.01 20.42
N ALA A 74 -12.57 12.79 20.94
CA ALA A 74 -12.13 11.63 20.14
C ALA A 74 -13.14 11.25 19.06
N ARG A 75 -12.63 10.84 17.88
CA ARG A 75 -13.41 10.33 16.76
C ARG A 75 -12.83 9.02 16.23
N PRO A 76 -13.65 8.00 15.96
CA PRO A 76 -13.17 6.78 15.33
C PRO A 76 -12.82 7.02 13.86
N LEU A 77 -11.97 6.17 13.30
CA LEU A 77 -11.70 6.09 11.86
C LEU A 77 -12.63 5.07 11.20
N ALA A 78 -13.04 5.33 9.97
CA ALA A 78 -13.78 4.38 9.13
C ALA A 78 -13.12 4.28 7.76
N LEU A 79 -12.57 3.11 7.44
CA LEU A 79 -11.99 2.82 6.12
C LEU A 79 -13.11 2.45 5.15
N VAL A 80 -13.26 3.22 4.07
CA VAL A 80 -14.28 3.02 3.03
C VAL A 80 -13.60 2.55 1.75
N ARG A 81 -14.03 1.41 1.21
CA ARG A 81 -13.48 0.78 0.02
C ARG A 81 -14.07 1.38 -1.26
N PHE A 82 -13.19 1.73 -2.19
CA PHE A 82 -13.52 2.11 -3.56
C PHE A 82 -12.64 1.29 -4.51
N ASP A 83 -13.23 0.34 -5.20
CA ASP A 83 -12.50 -0.56 -6.11
C ASP A 83 -12.34 0.05 -7.49
N SER A 84 -11.14 0.53 -7.79
CA SER A 84 -10.78 1.06 -9.12
C SER A 84 -10.50 -0.02 -10.17
N LYS A 85 -10.51 -1.30 -9.79
CA LYS A 85 -10.15 -2.43 -10.66
C LYS A 85 -8.75 -2.30 -11.30
N GLY A 86 -7.90 -1.45 -10.70
CA GLY A 86 -6.58 -1.10 -11.23
C GLY A 86 -6.64 -0.16 -12.45
N ASN A 87 -7.76 0.52 -12.68
CA ASN A 87 -7.96 1.46 -13.78
C ASN A 87 -7.92 2.90 -13.25
N THR A 88 -7.12 3.78 -13.89
CA THR A 88 -6.94 5.17 -13.46
C THR A 88 -8.19 6.02 -13.72
N GLU A 89 -8.92 5.79 -14.81
CA GLU A 89 -10.15 6.54 -15.10
C GLU A 89 -11.25 6.20 -14.10
N GLU A 90 -11.38 4.92 -13.74
CA GLU A 90 -12.27 4.47 -12.67
C GLU A 90 -11.89 5.11 -11.34
N ALA A 91 -10.60 5.16 -11.01
CA ALA A 91 -10.11 5.80 -9.78
C ALA A 91 -10.50 7.30 -9.73
N LEU A 92 -10.43 8.03 -10.85
CA LEU A 92 -10.87 9.43 -10.94
C LEU A 92 -12.38 9.58 -10.74
N SER A 93 -13.19 8.66 -11.29
CA SER A 93 -14.63 8.62 -11.08
C SER A 93 -14.98 8.38 -9.61
N LEU A 94 -14.29 7.43 -8.97
CA LEU A 94 -14.44 7.11 -7.55
C LEU A 94 -13.98 8.26 -6.65
N LEU A 95 -12.92 8.98 -7.02
CA LEU A 95 -12.50 10.19 -6.31
C LEU A 95 -13.63 11.23 -6.30
N LYS A 96 -14.28 11.48 -7.44
CA LYS A 96 -15.43 12.39 -7.49
C LYS A 96 -16.52 11.95 -6.51
N GLY A 97 -16.87 10.66 -6.50
CA GLY A 97 -17.85 10.11 -5.55
C GLY A 97 -17.43 10.27 -4.08
N ALA A 98 -16.14 10.16 -3.77
CA ALA A 98 -15.62 10.41 -2.42
C ALA A 98 -15.74 11.91 -2.04
N MET A 99 -15.45 12.82 -2.98
CA MET A 99 -15.59 14.26 -2.77
C MET A 99 -17.07 14.67 -2.58
N ASP A 100 -17.99 14.10 -3.36
CA ASP A 100 -19.44 14.32 -3.20
C ASP A 100 -19.93 13.87 -1.82
N GLN A 101 -19.33 12.81 -1.26
CA GLN A 101 -19.57 12.33 0.09
C GLN A 101 -18.77 13.08 1.18
N ARG A 102 -18.09 14.17 0.84
CA ARG A 102 -17.29 15.02 1.75
C ARG A 102 -16.20 14.25 2.53
N MET A 103 -15.55 13.28 1.89
CA MET A 103 -14.41 12.61 2.49
C MET A 103 -13.15 13.46 2.29
N ALA A 104 -12.53 13.87 3.41
CA ALA A 104 -11.36 14.74 3.39
C ALA A 104 -10.02 13.98 3.24
N PHE A 105 -10.04 12.66 3.33
CA PHE A 105 -8.83 11.82 3.26
C PHE A 105 -9.00 10.72 2.23
N VAL A 106 -8.12 10.73 1.25
CA VAL A 106 -8.05 9.74 0.17
C VAL A 106 -6.76 8.95 0.34
N LEU A 107 -6.83 7.62 0.30
CA LEU A 107 -5.68 6.72 0.38
C LEU A 107 -5.52 6.03 -0.97
N GLN A 108 -4.32 6.07 -1.52
CA GLN A 108 -3.92 5.32 -2.71
C GLN A 108 -2.40 5.14 -2.70
N GLY A 109 -1.88 4.01 -3.21
CA GLY A 109 -0.45 3.78 -3.18
C GLY A 109 0.08 2.68 -4.09
N ASN A 110 -0.76 1.82 -4.67
CA ASN A 110 -0.24 0.72 -5.48
C ASN A 110 0.16 1.14 -6.92
N SER A 111 -0.26 2.30 -7.40
CA SER A 111 0.06 2.76 -8.74
C SER A 111 0.50 4.21 -8.74
N SER A 112 1.74 4.48 -9.15
CA SER A 112 2.25 5.83 -9.30
C SER A 112 1.52 6.63 -10.39
N ALA A 113 1.06 5.98 -11.45
CA ALA A 113 0.26 6.63 -12.50
C ALA A 113 -1.10 7.07 -11.95
N THR A 114 -1.77 6.20 -11.19
CA THR A 114 -3.04 6.54 -10.54
C THR A 114 -2.85 7.63 -9.47
N ALA A 115 -1.79 7.53 -8.64
CA ALA A 115 -1.48 8.57 -7.66
C ALA A 115 -1.29 9.94 -8.32
N ALA A 116 -0.54 10.01 -9.41
CA ALA A 116 -0.32 11.23 -10.18
C ALA A 116 -1.65 11.84 -10.67
N ALA A 117 -2.53 11.02 -11.25
CA ALA A 117 -3.83 11.47 -11.74
C ALA A 117 -4.74 11.98 -10.60
N LEU A 118 -4.72 11.29 -9.44
CA LEU A 118 -5.48 11.71 -8.25
C LEU A 118 -4.93 13.02 -7.67
N ILE A 119 -3.60 13.23 -7.65
CA ILE A 119 -2.96 14.49 -7.23
C ILE A 119 -3.48 15.64 -8.10
N ASP A 120 -3.39 15.50 -9.43
CA ASP A 120 -3.83 16.53 -10.37
C ASP A 120 -5.33 16.86 -10.23
N ALA A 121 -6.14 15.84 -9.97
CA ALA A 121 -7.58 16.00 -9.76
C ALA A 121 -7.91 16.69 -8.42
N LEU A 122 -7.19 16.34 -7.35
CA LEU A 122 -7.35 16.96 -6.03
C LEU A 122 -6.86 18.40 -6.01
N ASP A 123 -5.77 18.74 -6.69
CA ASP A 123 -5.32 20.13 -6.82
C ASP A 123 -6.40 21.00 -7.45
N LYS A 124 -7.03 20.51 -8.53
CA LYS A 124 -8.16 21.20 -9.19
C LYS A 124 -9.39 21.30 -8.29
N HIS A 125 -9.72 20.24 -7.54
CA HIS A 125 -10.83 20.24 -6.59
C HIS A 125 -10.58 21.24 -5.47
N ASN A 126 -9.42 21.16 -4.82
CA ASN A 126 -9.06 21.98 -3.65
C ASN A 126 -8.96 23.48 -3.99
N ALA A 127 -8.59 23.81 -5.23
CA ALA A 127 -8.59 25.19 -5.72
C ALA A 127 -10.03 25.73 -5.92
N ARG A 128 -10.96 24.90 -6.40
CA ARG A 128 -12.36 25.29 -6.65
C ARG A 128 -13.22 25.29 -5.39
N GLU A 129 -12.91 24.36 -4.45
CA GLU A 129 -13.74 24.08 -3.27
C GLU A 129 -12.91 24.26 -1.97
N PRO A 130 -12.46 25.49 -1.64
CA PRO A 130 -11.51 25.71 -0.53
C PRO A 130 -12.07 25.33 0.86
N GLN A 131 -13.40 25.21 1.00
CA GLN A 131 -14.06 24.76 2.23
C GLN A 131 -14.23 23.23 2.30
N ARG A 132 -13.89 22.52 1.23
CA ARG A 132 -14.08 21.05 1.09
C ARG A 132 -12.80 20.36 0.61
N ARG A 133 -11.67 20.89 1.04
CA ARG A 133 -10.35 20.36 0.66
C ARG A 133 -10.14 18.93 1.15
N ALA A 134 -9.42 18.14 0.35
CA ALA A 134 -9.05 16.79 0.70
C ALA A 134 -7.55 16.56 0.49
N LEU A 135 -7.01 15.58 1.22
CA LEU A 135 -5.60 15.18 1.19
C LEU A 135 -5.48 13.80 0.55
N LEU A 136 -4.44 13.61 -0.26
CA LEU A 136 -4.01 12.29 -0.70
C LEU A 136 -2.91 11.76 0.22
N LEU A 137 -3.19 10.66 0.88
CA LEU A 137 -2.26 9.92 1.74
C LEU A 137 -1.74 8.73 0.94
N ASN A 138 -0.54 8.90 0.38
CA ASN A 138 0.12 7.92 -0.46
C ASN A 138 1.02 7.03 0.39
N TYR A 139 0.66 5.77 0.53
CA TYR A 139 1.40 4.82 1.38
C TYR A 139 2.48 4.04 0.63
N SER A 140 2.51 4.00 -0.72
CA SER A 140 3.43 3.13 -1.46
C SER A 140 3.68 3.50 -2.93
N ALA A 141 3.04 4.53 -3.51
CA ALA A 141 3.38 4.99 -4.85
C ALA A 141 4.68 5.80 -4.80
N VAL A 142 5.74 5.19 -5.32
CA VAL A 142 7.12 5.60 -5.03
C VAL A 142 7.84 6.30 -6.18
N ASP A 143 7.14 6.69 -7.25
CA ASP A 143 7.71 7.53 -8.30
C ASP A 143 8.25 8.82 -7.70
N PRO A 144 9.56 9.13 -7.89
CA PRO A 144 10.17 10.35 -7.35
C PRO A 144 9.48 11.64 -7.79
N ALA A 145 8.94 11.68 -9.01
CA ALA A 145 8.28 12.86 -9.57
C ALA A 145 7.10 13.34 -8.71
N LEU A 146 6.42 12.44 -8.01
CA LEU A 146 5.24 12.77 -7.19
C LEU A 146 5.53 13.73 -6.03
N THR A 147 6.78 13.84 -5.60
CA THR A 147 7.22 14.75 -4.53
C THR A 147 8.33 15.71 -4.98
N ASN A 148 8.65 15.72 -6.27
CA ASN A 148 9.58 16.65 -6.91
C ASN A 148 8.81 17.53 -7.93
N GLU A 149 8.89 17.22 -9.22
CA GLU A 149 8.34 18.06 -10.30
C GLU A 149 6.81 18.17 -10.24
N ARG A 150 6.15 17.17 -9.67
CA ARG A 150 4.68 17.08 -9.52
C ARG A 150 4.24 17.19 -8.05
N CYS A 151 5.05 17.85 -7.21
CA CYS A 151 4.69 18.01 -5.81
C CYS A 151 3.41 18.83 -5.64
N SER A 152 2.59 18.43 -4.70
CA SER A 152 1.35 19.09 -4.31
C SER A 152 1.31 19.27 -2.79
N PRO A 153 0.83 20.40 -2.26
CA PRO A 153 0.65 20.60 -0.82
C PRO A 153 -0.46 19.71 -0.23
N TRP A 154 -1.22 19.02 -1.08
CA TRP A 154 -2.32 18.13 -0.70
C TRP A 154 -1.94 16.65 -0.79
N HIS A 155 -0.68 16.33 -1.13
CA HIS A 155 -0.17 14.98 -1.26
C HIS A 155 0.93 14.71 -0.24
N PHE A 156 0.78 13.63 0.51
CA PHE A 156 1.77 13.18 1.51
C PHE A 156 2.15 11.73 1.23
N ARG A 157 3.44 11.49 0.98
CA ARG A 157 3.98 10.14 0.82
C ARG A 157 4.63 9.65 2.11
N PHE A 158 4.29 8.44 2.54
CA PHE A 158 4.77 7.82 3.77
C PHE A 158 5.84 6.76 3.53
N ASP A 159 6.34 6.63 2.31
CA ASP A 159 7.32 5.62 1.92
C ASP A 159 8.52 6.24 1.20
N ALA A 160 9.68 5.52 1.24
CA ALA A 160 10.86 5.89 0.47
C ALA A 160 10.56 5.86 -1.03
N HIS A 161 10.99 6.88 -1.78
CA HIS A 161 10.82 6.86 -3.23
C HIS A 161 11.80 5.89 -3.92
N ALA A 162 11.53 5.59 -5.18
CA ALA A 162 12.25 4.57 -5.94
C ALA A 162 13.78 4.78 -5.97
N ASP A 163 14.25 6.02 -6.10
CA ASP A 163 15.70 6.30 -6.12
C ASP A 163 16.38 5.94 -4.80
N MET A 164 15.71 6.16 -3.66
CA MET A 164 16.25 5.75 -2.34
C MET A 164 16.32 4.23 -2.23
N ARG A 165 15.29 3.54 -2.69
CA ARG A 165 15.23 2.06 -2.69
C ARG A 165 16.28 1.48 -3.64
N LEU A 166 16.42 2.03 -4.85
CA LEU A 166 17.44 1.64 -5.81
C LEU A 166 18.86 1.91 -5.29
N ALA A 167 19.07 3.01 -4.57
CA ALA A 167 20.37 3.29 -3.95
C ALA A 167 20.76 2.18 -2.98
N ALA A 168 19.83 1.74 -2.12
CA ALA A 168 20.06 0.63 -1.19
C ALA A 168 20.28 -0.70 -1.92
N LEU A 169 19.47 -1.02 -2.93
CA LEU A 169 19.65 -2.26 -3.72
C LEU A 169 20.98 -2.29 -4.47
N THR A 170 21.37 -1.17 -5.07
CA THR A 170 22.64 -1.10 -5.80
C THR A 170 23.84 -1.05 -4.87
N ASP A 171 23.68 -0.63 -3.60
CA ASP A 171 24.72 -0.80 -2.57
C ASP A 171 24.88 -2.29 -2.19
N ALA A 172 23.78 -3.02 -2.01
CA ALA A 172 23.82 -4.47 -1.81
C ALA A 172 24.48 -5.20 -3.00
N LEU A 173 24.16 -4.80 -4.23
CA LEU A 173 24.80 -5.32 -5.45
C LEU A 173 26.27 -4.95 -5.52
N ARG A 174 26.68 -3.74 -5.07
CA ARG A 174 28.08 -3.32 -5.00
C ARG A 174 28.91 -4.29 -4.14
N ASP A 175 28.34 -4.73 -3.06
CA ASP A 175 29.02 -5.60 -2.09
C ASP A 175 28.99 -7.09 -2.51
N ASP A 176 28.08 -7.47 -3.40
CA ASP A 176 28.00 -8.82 -3.97
C ASP A 176 28.92 -8.99 -5.19
N ARG A 177 30.19 -9.34 -4.92
CA ARG A 177 31.21 -9.51 -5.95
C ARG A 177 31.04 -10.75 -6.85
N SER A 178 30.11 -11.63 -6.52
CA SER A 178 29.81 -12.80 -7.37
C SER A 178 28.97 -12.45 -8.60
N VAL A 179 28.26 -11.31 -8.59
CA VAL A 179 27.47 -10.85 -9.74
C VAL A 179 28.37 -10.08 -10.72
N ARG A 180 28.42 -10.57 -11.96
CA ARG A 180 29.14 -9.96 -13.10
C ARG A 180 28.19 -9.66 -14.27
N LYS A 181 27.05 -10.34 -14.34
CA LYS A 181 26.04 -10.20 -15.38
C LYS A 181 24.68 -9.93 -14.76
N LEU A 182 24.12 -8.78 -15.08
CA LEU A 182 22.85 -8.29 -14.55
C LEU A 182 21.83 -8.13 -15.67
N TYR A 183 20.60 -8.56 -15.44
CA TYR A 183 19.45 -8.27 -16.30
C TYR A 183 18.55 -7.24 -15.62
N LEU A 184 18.23 -6.14 -16.28
CA LEU A 184 17.24 -5.18 -15.87
C LEU A 184 15.90 -5.59 -16.47
N PHE A 185 14.87 -5.70 -15.64
CA PHE A 185 13.55 -6.14 -16.07
C PHE A 185 12.45 -5.36 -15.36
N GLY A 186 11.48 -4.81 -16.08
CA GLY A 186 10.49 -3.93 -15.47
C GLY A 186 9.17 -3.85 -16.20
N GLN A 187 8.20 -3.20 -15.55
CA GLN A 187 6.88 -2.90 -16.10
C GLN A 187 6.94 -1.65 -16.97
N ASP A 188 6.30 -1.68 -18.16
CA ASP A 188 6.28 -0.56 -19.11
C ASP A 188 5.21 0.48 -18.75
N TYR A 189 5.58 1.39 -17.86
CA TYR A 189 4.85 2.61 -17.53
C TYR A 189 5.80 3.60 -16.85
N SER A 190 5.35 4.83 -16.51
CA SER A 190 6.22 5.91 -16.04
C SER A 190 7.18 5.50 -14.92
N PHE A 191 6.66 4.84 -13.88
CA PHE A 191 7.49 4.35 -12.78
C PHE A 191 8.52 3.30 -13.22
N GLY A 192 8.10 2.27 -13.98
CA GLY A 192 8.99 1.20 -14.42
C GLY A 192 10.10 1.70 -15.33
N GLN A 193 9.80 2.64 -16.24
CA GLN A 193 10.79 3.32 -17.10
C GLN A 193 11.80 4.12 -16.27
N GLN A 194 11.35 4.86 -15.23
CA GLN A 194 12.24 5.57 -14.32
C GLN A 194 13.13 4.61 -13.53
N VAL A 195 12.58 3.52 -13.04
CA VAL A 195 13.35 2.47 -12.32
C VAL A 195 14.43 1.89 -13.23
N ALA A 196 14.10 1.49 -14.47
CA ALA A 196 15.06 0.92 -15.41
C ALA A 196 16.21 1.88 -15.72
N LYS A 197 15.88 3.14 -16.04
CA LYS A 197 16.89 4.19 -16.30
C LYS A 197 17.79 4.41 -15.08
N LYS A 198 17.20 4.62 -13.91
CA LYS A 198 17.96 4.94 -12.69
C LYS A 198 18.79 3.77 -12.20
N ALA A 199 18.26 2.53 -12.30
CA ALA A 199 19.01 1.31 -11.99
C ALA A 199 20.26 1.19 -12.85
N ARG A 200 20.13 1.39 -14.17
CA ARG A 200 21.25 1.40 -15.11
C ARG A 200 22.31 2.41 -14.68
N ASP A 201 21.92 3.67 -14.46
CA ASP A 201 22.85 4.75 -14.09
C ASP A 201 23.61 4.42 -12.80
N MET A 202 22.87 3.92 -11.77
CA MET A 202 23.48 3.58 -10.48
C MET A 202 24.38 2.34 -10.54
N VAL A 203 24.01 1.33 -11.35
CA VAL A 203 24.85 0.14 -11.54
C VAL A 203 26.14 0.52 -12.24
N ILE A 204 26.09 1.28 -13.34
CA ILE A 204 27.28 1.75 -14.05
C ILE A 204 28.20 2.55 -13.12
N ALA A 205 27.63 3.45 -12.29
CA ALA A 205 28.42 4.26 -11.37
C ALA A 205 29.06 3.46 -10.24
N LYS A 206 28.35 2.46 -9.67
CA LYS A 206 28.81 1.72 -8.47
C LYS A 206 29.56 0.42 -8.83
N ARG A 207 29.25 -0.17 -9.96
CA ARG A 207 29.78 -1.46 -10.44
C ARG A 207 30.04 -1.42 -11.94
N PRO A 208 31.04 -0.62 -12.41
CA PRO A 208 31.38 -0.55 -13.83
C PRO A 208 31.90 -1.88 -14.38
N ASP A 209 32.21 -2.83 -13.52
CA ASP A 209 32.64 -4.20 -13.83
C ASP A 209 31.47 -5.17 -14.08
N VAL A 210 30.22 -4.74 -13.85
CA VAL A 210 29.02 -5.55 -14.10
C VAL A 210 28.49 -5.24 -15.50
N GLU A 211 28.39 -6.28 -16.30
CA GLU A 211 27.77 -6.24 -17.63
C GLU A 211 26.25 -6.27 -17.50
N ILE A 212 25.54 -5.29 -18.09
CA ILE A 212 24.09 -5.33 -18.24
C ILE A 212 23.77 -6.14 -19.49
N VAL A 213 23.45 -7.44 -19.32
CA VAL A 213 23.22 -8.40 -20.40
C VAL A 213 21.81 -8.36 -20.99
N GLY A 214 20.92 -7.57 -20.41
CA GLY A 214 19.58 -7.33 -20.90
C GLY A 214 18.90 -6.19 -20.15
N ASP A 215 17.99 -5.50 -20.85
CA ASP A 215 17.17 -4.43 -20.32
C ASP A 215 15.85 -4.44 -21.07
N GLU A 216 14.80 -4.93 -20.43
CA GLU A 216 13.51 -5.18 -21.08
C GLU A 216 12.36 -4.72 -20.18
N LEU A 217 11.38 -4.07 -20.80
CA LEU A 217 10.12 -3.71 -20.18
C LEU A 217 8.98 -4.57 -20.75
N HIS A 218 8.00 -4.88 -19.93
CA HIS A 218 6.81 -5.64 -20.32
C HIS A 218 5.51 -4.88 -20.01
N PRO A 219 4.41 -5.12 -20.74
CA PRO A 219 3.13 -4.46 -20.49
C PRO A 219 2.61 -4.71 -19.08
N LEU A 220 2.38 -3.62 -18.31
CA LEU A 220 1.91 -3.65 -16.94
C LEU A 220 0.57 -4.40 -16.80
N GLY A 221 0.54 -5.45 -15.97
CA GLY A 221 -0.67 -6.20 -15.60
C GLY A 221 -1.35 -6.97 -16.74
N ARG A 222 -0.71 -7.09 -17.91
CA ARG A 222 -1.29 -7.74 -19.11
C ARG A 222 -0.63 -9.08 -19.45
N VAL A 223 0.59 -9.28 -19.00
CA VAL A 223 1.33 -10.53 -19.26
C VAL A 223 0.79 -11.63 -18.33
N ARG A 224 0.35 -12.74 -18.93
CA ARG A 224 -0.16 -13.90 -18.19
C ARG A 224 0.89 -15.01 -18.04
N ASP A 225 1.83 -15.07 -18.98
CA ASP A 225 2.90 -16.05 -19.02
C ASP A 225 4.26 -15.33 -19.12
N PHE A 226 5.06 -15.41 -18.08
CA PHE A 226 6.40 -14.84 -18.01
C PHE A 226 7.50 -15.82 -18.45
N THR A 227 7.16 -17.06 -18.85
CA THR A 227 8.11 -18.08 -19.28
C THR A 227 9.04 -17.61 -20.41
N PRO A 228 8.54 -16.91 -21.46
CA PRO A 228 9.42 -16.40 -22.52
C PRO A 228 10.46 -15.38 -22.02
N TYR A 229 10.07 -14.53 -21.07
CA TYR A 229 11.00 -13.56 -20.47
C TYR A 229 12.03 -14.28 -19.57
N ALA A 230 11.58 -15.23 -18.75
CA ALA A 230 12.46 -16.02 -17.91
C ALA A 230 13.48 -16.83 -18.75
N ALA A 231 13.05 -17.39 -19.88
CA ALA A 231 13.94 -18.08 -20.81
C ALA A 231 15.01 -17.15 -21.42
N LYS A 232 14.65 -15.91 -21.78
CA LYS A 232 15.62 -14.91 -22.25
C LYS A 232 16.64 -14.54 -21.15
N ILE A 233 16.18 -14.36 -19.91
CA ILE A 233 17.02 -14.07 -18.75
C ILE A 233 18.04 -15.20 -18.55
N VAL A 234 17.61 -16.46 -18.60
CA VAL A 234 18.51 -17.63 -18.49
C VAL A 234 19.49 -17.67 -19.68
N ALA A 235 19.00 -17.51 -20.91
CA ALA A 235 19.83 -17.52 -22.12
C ALA A 235 20.89 -16.41 -22.14
N SER A 236 20.63 -15.27 -21.51
CA SER A 236 21.62 -14.17 -21.39
C SER A 236 22.76 -14.49 -20.44
N GLY A 237 22.67 -15.55 -19.64
CA GLY A 237 23.63 -15.90 -18.61
C GLY A 237 23.63 -14.93 -17.42
N ALA A 238 22.55 -14.19 -17.21
CA ALA A 238 22.41 -13.29 -16.08
C ALA A 238 22.54 -14.03 -14.74
N GLN A 239 23.35 -13.49 -13.85
CA GLN A 239 23.54 -14.00 -12.49
C GLN A 239 22.62 -13.29 -11.48
N ALA A 240 22.09 -12.13 -11.89
CA ALA A 240 21.11 -11.38 -11.13
C ALA A 240 20.09 -10.70 -12.05
N VAL A 241 18.88 -10.51 -11.53
CA VAL A 241 17.82 -9.70 -12.14
C VAL A 241 17.49 -8.58 -11.18
N LEU A 242 17.54 -7.34 -11.63
CA LEU A 242 17.06 -6.19 -10.88
C LEU A 242 15.73 -5.74 -11.47
N THR A 243 14.70 -5.66 -10.63
CA THR A 243 13.35 -5.34 -11.07
C THR A 243 12.61 -4.46 -10.07
N GLY A 244 11.81 -3.53 -10.59
CA GLY A 244 10.79 -2.79 -9.84
C GLY A 244 9.39 -3.38 -10.04
N ASN A 245 9.27 -4.59 -10.55
CA ASN A 245 7.96 -5.25 -10.69
C ASN A 245 7.27 -5.40 -9.33
N TRP A 246 5.96 -5.27 -9.34
CA TRP A 246 5.12 -5.42 -8.17
C TRP A 246 3.82 -6.16 -8.51
N GLY A 247 3.03 -6.50 -7.50
CA GLY A 247 1.75 -7.16 -7.68
C GLY A 247 1.87 -8.54 -8.31
N ASN A 248 0.91 -8.89 -9.18
CA ASN A 248 0.89 -10.19 -9.82
C ASN A 248 2.02 -10.39 -10.82
N ASP A 249 2.49 -9.32 -11.48
CA ASP A 249 3.60 -9.39 -12.44
C ASP A 249 4.89 -9.88 -11.77
N LEU A 250 5.18 -9.40 -10.55
CA LEU A 250 6.33 -9.91 -9.77
C LEU A 250 6.13 -11.38 -9.40
N THR A 251 4.93 -11.76 -8.95
CA THR A 251 4.61 -13.14 -8.57
C THR A 251 4.81 -14.09 -9.76
N LEU A 252 4.33 -13.72 -10.94
CA LEU A 252 4.46 -14.52 -12.16
C LEU A 252 5.91 -14.59 -12.64
N LEU A 253 6.67 -13.49 -12.57
CA LEU A 253 8.09 -13.48 -12.90
C LEU A 253 8.89 -14.45 -11.99
N VAL A 254 8.67 -14.38 -10.68
CA VAL A 254 9.35 -15.26 -9.71
C VAL A 254 9.05 -16.73 -9.99
N ARG A 255 7.79 -17.05 -10.28
CA ARG A 255 7.38 -18.42 -10.65
C ARG A 255 8.05 -18.87 -11.94
N ALA A 256 8.01 -18.05 -12.98
CA ALA A 256 8.60 -18.38 -14.28
C ALA A 256 10.10 -18.62 -14.17
N LEU A 257 10.83 -17.74 -13.45
CA LEU A 257 12.27 -17.92 -13.21
C LEU A 257 12.58 -19.24 -12.50
N ARG A 258 11.80 -19.59 -11.47
CA ARG A 258 11.94 -20.88 -10.79
C ARG A 258 11.65 -22.06 -11.74
N ASP A 259 10.56 -21.98 -12.50
CA ASP A 259 10.07 -23.10 -13.33
C ASP A 259 11.01 -23.38 -14.53
N VAL A 260 11.76 -22.38 -15.00
CA VAL A 260 12.85 -22.58 -16.00
C VAL A 260 14.19 -22.93 -15.35
N GLY A 261 14.26 -23.12 -14.04
CA GLY A 261 15.47 -23.48 -13.32
C GLY A 261 16.52 -22.35 -13.27
N SER A 262 16.10 -21.08 -13.28
CA SER A 262 17.00 -19.95 -13.16
C SER A 262 17.69 -19.91 -11.80
N SER A 263 19.03 -19.76 -11.79
CA SER A 263 19.84 -19.53 -10.59
C SER A 263 20.09 -18.04 -10.34
N ALA A 264 19.56 -17.15 -11.17
CA ALA A 264 19.77 -15.70 -11.04
C ALA A 264 19.15 -15.18 -9.73
N ARG A 265 19.90 -14.38 -8.98
CA ARG A 265 19.40 -13.70 -7.78
C ARG A 265 18.44 -12.59 -8.17
N LEU A 266 17.35 -12.46 -7.43
CA LEU A 266 16.37 -11.40 -7.67
C LEU A 266 16.59 -10.24 -6.70
N TYR A 267 16.92 -9.06 -7.23
CA TYR A 267 17.00 -7.79 -6.52
C TYR A 267 15.71 -7.01 -6.79
N THR A 268 14.88 -6.82 -5.76
CA THR A 268 13.59 -6.13 -5.86
C THR A 268 13.27 -5.36 -4.58
N PHE A 269 12.31 -4.46 -4.61
CA PHE A 269 11.87 -3.62 -3.47
C PHE A 269 10.35 -3.41 -3.44
#